data_8904dfafedd8a5e091d97d0d85a62501
#
_entry.id   8904dfafedd8a5e091d97d0d85a62501
#
_cell.length_a   1.000
_cell.length_b   1.000
_cell.length_c   1.000
_cell.angle_alpha   90.00
_cell.angle_beta   90.00
_cell.angle_gamma   90.00
#
_symmetry.space_group_name_H-M   'P 1'
#
loop_
_entity.id
_entity.type
_entity.pdbx_description
1 polymer ?
#
loop_
_entity_poly.entity_id
_entity_poly.type
_entity_poly.pdbx_seq_one_letter_code
_entity_poly.pdbx_strand_id
1 'polypeptide(L)'
;MATRYASLDRGQCEAELGKRHIAYERVGEARGVIAPLRLKGAIAGIDFHSMLPPAQRRTSPYEIYDCRLVLALDDWARVLARYDVVEVVHYSVYRPPPAKQVLNGAGRRHSGALAIDAAIFKTRDGQTMSVEKDFHGRIGSKPCGTNAASTVGLPAQAVTLRKIVCEAAEAQLFNVMLTPDYNWPHRNHFHLEVTAGARWVLVR
;
A
#
# COMPACT_ATOMS: atom_id res chain seq x y z
N MET A 1 9.46 1.63 -9.06
CA MET A 1 8.49 2.12 -10.05
C MET A 1 7.46 1.05 -10.33
N ALA A 2 6.20 1.33 -10.07
CA ALA A 2 5.09 0.38 -10.14
C ALA A 2 4.99 -0.36 -11.48
N THR A 3 5.20 0.35 -12.58
CA THR A 3 5.19 -0.25 -13.93
C THR A 3 6.24 -1.35 -14.12
N ARG A 4 7.38 -1.25 -13.41
CA ARG A 4 8.43 -2.27 -13.43
C ARG A 4 7.99 -3.55 -12.74
N TYR A 5 7.30 -3.43 -11.59
CA TYR A 5 6.88 -4.60 -10.81
C TYR A 5 5.61 -5.25 -11.35
N ALA A 6 4.73 -4.46 -11.96
CA ALA A 6 3.44 -4.91 -12.45
C ALA A 6 3.51 -6.09 -13.43
N SER A 7 4.61 -6.24 -14.16
CA SER A 7 4.83 -7.29 -15.18
C SER A 7 5.66 -8.47 -14.70
N LEU A 8 6.21 -8.44 -13.47
CA LEU A 8 7.05 -9.53 -12.98
C LEU A 8 6.24 -10.81 -12.77
N ASP A 9 6.81 -11.94 -13.20
CA ASP A 9 6.33 -13.25 -12.80
C ASP A 9 6.81 -13.59 -11.36
N ARG A 10 6.36 -14.73 -10.82
CA ARG A 10 6.73 -15.18 -9.48
C ARG A 10 8.25 -15.29 -9.30
N GLY A 11 8.95 -15.96 -10.23
CA GLY A 11 10.37 -16.22 -10.10
C GLY A 11 11.19 -14.93 -10.13
N GLN A 12 10.88 -14.04 -11.06
CA GLN A 12 11.50 -12.73 -11.18
C GLN A 12 11.27 -11.88 -9.92
N CYS A 13 10.03 -11.88 -9.41
CA CYS A 13 9.67 -11.10 -8.24
C CYS A 13 10.36 -11.62 -6.97
N GLU A 14 10.35 -12.93 -6.73
CA GLU A 14 11.01 -13.53 -5.56
C GLU A 14 12.54 -13.34 -5.61
N ALA A 15 13.14 -13.37 -6.81
CA ALA A 15 14.55 -13.05 -6.98
C ALA A 15 14.87 -11.59 -6.57
N GLU A 16 13.99 -10.64 -6.91
CA GLU A 16 14.13 -9.24 -6.47
C GLU A 16 13.96 -9.09 -4.95
N LEU A 17 13.03 -9.82 -4.31
CA LEU A 17 12.93 -9.83 -2.84
C LEU A 17 14.22 -10.36 -2.18
N GLY A 18 14.80 -11.42 -2.76
CA GLY A 18 16.08 -11.96 -2.29
C GLY A 18 17.22 -10.95 -2.36
N LYS A 19 17.36 -10.23 -3.49
CA LYS A 19 18.37 -9.15 -3.66
C LYS A 19 18.21 -8.02 -2.63
N ARG A 20 16.98 -7.76 -2.19
CA ARG A 20 16.67 -6.72 -1.20
C ARG A 20 16.69 -7.23 0.24
N HIS A 21 17.00 -8.52 0.44
CA HIS A 21 17.01 -9.18 1.75
C HIS A 21 15.67 -9.04 2.51
N ILE A 22 14.54 -9.03 1.79
CA ILE A 22 13.22 -8.97 2.39
C ILE A 22 12.84 -10.35 2.90
N ALA A 23 12.58 -10.46 4.21
CA ALA A 23 12.18 -11.71 4.85
C ALA A 23 10.67 -11.97 4.66
N TYR A 24 10.33 -13.13 4.12
CA TYR A 24 8.94 -13.52 3.89
C TYR A 24 8.73 -15.02 4.05
N GLU A 25 7.48 -15.41 4.15
CA GLU A 25 7.02 -16.79 4.09
C GLU A 25 6.09 -16.98 2.90
N ARG A 26 6.34 -18.00 2.09
CA ARG A 26 5.42 -18.35 1.00
C ARG A 26 4.10 -18.86 1.55
N VAL A 27 3.00 -18.36 1.02
CA VAL A 27 1.67 -18.94 1.23
C VAL A 27 1.43 -19.97 0.12
N GLY A 28 0.96 -21.16 0.49
CA GLY A 28 0.77 -22.25 -0.46
C GLY A 28 -0.16 -21.88 -1.60
N GLU A 29 -1.36 -21.37 -1.27
CA GLU A 29 -2.34 -20.91 -2.24
C GLU A 29 -3.15 -19.73 -1.69
N ALA A 30 -3.36 -18.71 -2.54
CA ALA A 30 -4.33 -17.65 -2.32
C ALA A 30 -5.00 -17.37 -3.68
N ARG A 31 -6.29 -17.62 -3.77
CA ARG A 31 -7.05 -17.57 -5.03
C ARG A 31 -6.93 -16.21 -5.71
N GLY A 32 -6.40 -16.17 -6.93
CA GLY A 32 -6.18 -14.94 -7.69
C GLY A 32 -4.82 -14.26 -7.45
N VAL A 33 -4.01 -14.74 -6.52
CA VAL A 33 -2.68 -14.17 -6.22
C VAL A 33 -1.61 -15.00 -6.92
N ILE A 34 -0.74 -14.34 -7.69
CA ILE A 34 0.30 -15.04 -8.48
C ILE A 34 1.43 -15.52 -7.57
N ALA A 35 1.89 -14.67 -6.68
CA ALA A 35 3.01 -14.95 -5.78
C ALA A 35 2.66 -14.58 -4.33
N PRO A 36 1.74 -15.36 -3.69
CA PRO A 36 1.26 -15.04 -2.37
C PRO A 36 2.33 -15.31 -1.32
N LEU A 37 2.50 -14.35 -0.41
CA LEU A 37 3.45 -14.41 0.70
C LEU A 37 2.94 -13.66 1.94
N ARG A 38 3.56 -13.91 3.08
CA ARG A 38 3.43 -13.13 4.32
C ARG A 38 4.77 -12.52 4.67
N LEU A 39 4.75 -11.31 5.20
CA LEU A 39 5.96 -10.66 5.70
C LEU A 39 6.41 -11.30 7.01
N LYS A 40 7.74 -11.45 7.18
CA LYS A 40 8.38 -11.94 8.39
C LYS A 40 9.16 -10.83 9.11
N GLY A 41 8.54 -9.68 9.24
CA GLY A 41 9.11 -8.52 9.90
C GLY A 41 9.06 -7.26 9.05
N ALA A 42 9.77 -6.25 9.48
CA ALA A 42 9.79 -4.94 8.84
C ALA A 42 10.43 -4.97 7.44
N ILE A 43 9.90 -4.16 6.53
CA ILE A 43 10.48 -3.89 5.22
C ILE A 43 11.19 -2.53 5.30
N ALA A 44 12.50 -2.49 5.04
CA ALA A 44 13.32 -1.28 5.15
C ALA A 44 13.10 -0.50 6.46
N GLY A 45 12.87 -1.21 7.58
CA GLY A 45 12.64 -0.64 8.89
C GLY A 45 11.19 -0.22 9.19
N ILE A 46 10.24 -0.47 8.29
CA ILE A 46 8.82 -0.18 8.46
C ILE A 46 8.03 -1.48 8.69
N ASP A 47 7.28 -1.57 9.77
CA ASP A 47 6.35 -2.67 10.03
C ASP A 47 5.01 -2.42 9.34
N PHE A 48 4.61 -3.33 8.46
CA PHE A 48 3.32 -3.28 7.75
C PHE A 48 2.41 -4.38 8.27
N HIS A 49 1.30 -4.01 8.87
CA HIS A 49 0.35 -4.99 9.38
C HIS A 49 -1.10 -4.46 9.41
N SER A 50 -2.07 -5.37 9.46
CA SER A 50 -3.48 -4.99 9.60
C SER A 50 -3.83 -4.52 11.02
N MET A 51 -5.00 -3.91 11.15
CA MET A 51 -5.57 -3.50 12.45
C MET A 51 -5.93 -4.68 13.36
N LEU A 52 -5.84 -5.90 12.88
CA LEU A 52 -6.16 -7.09 13.68
C LEU A 52 -5.18 -7.27 14.84
N PRO A 53 -5.62 -7.87 15.96
CA PRO A 53 -4.72 -8.28 17.03
C PRO A 53 -3.60 -9.22 16.52
N PRO A 54 -2.39 -9.17 17.09
CA PRO A 54 -1.23 -9.95 16.60
C PRO A 54 -1.52 -11.45 16.43
N ALA A 55 -2.28 -12.06 17.34
CA ALA A 55 -2.64 -13.48 17.25
C ALA A 55 -3.46 -13.82 16.00
N GLN A 56 -4.33 -12.91 15.56
CA GLN A 56 -5.17 -13.09 14.38
C GLN A 56 -4.43 -12.79 13.07
N ARG A 57 -3.40 -11.92 13.10
CA ARG A 57 -2.63 -11.54 11.89
C ARG A 57 -2.00 -12.75 11.23
N ARG A 58 -1.47 -13.71 12.00
CA ARG A 58 -0.76 -14.89 11.48
C ARG A 58 -1.57 -15.70 10.46
N THR A 59 -2.87 -15.79 10.63
CA THR A 59 -3.76 -16.59 9.79
C THR A 59 -4.69 -15.77 8.92
N SER A 60 -4.78 -14.47 9.17
CA SER A 60 -5.67 -13.59 8.44
C SER A 60 -5.31 -13.49 6.94
N PRO A 61 -6.28 -13.54 6.03
CA PRO A 61 -6.04 -13.22 4.63
C PRO A 61 -5.56 -11.78 4.42
N TYR A 62 -5.89 -10.85 5.32
CA TYR A 62 -5.49 -9.44 5.21
C TYR A 62 -3.98 -9.23 5.27
N GLU A 63 -3.22 -10.22 5.75
CA GLU A 63 -1.76 -10.24 5.79
C GLU A 63 -1.12 -11.04 4.64
N ILE A 64 -1.89 -11.39 3.61
CA ILE A 64 -1.34 -12.00 2.40
C ILE A 64 -1.09 -10.90 1.38
N TYR A 65 0.13 -10.86 0.88
CA TYR A 65 0.61 -9.90 -0.12
C TYR A 65 0.97 -10.65 -1.40
N ASP A 66 0.77 -10.01 -2.54
CA ASP A 66 1.47 -10.42 -3.76
C ASP A 66 2.91 -9.87 -3.70
N CYS A 67 3.86 -10.67 -4.12
CA CYS A 67 5.28 -10.29 -4.14
C CYS A 67 5.53 -8.92 -4.79
N ARG A 68 4.83 -8.59 -5.88
CA ARG A 68 4.99 -7.31 -6.59
C ARG A 68 4.56 -6.11 -5.75
N LEU A 69 3.52 -6.26 -4.93
CA LEU A 69 3.13 -5.24 -3.97
C LEU A 69 4.22 -5.04 -2.92
N VAL A 70 4.84 -6.11 -2.43
CA VAL A 70 5.93 -6.01 -1.44
C VAL A 70 7.12 -5.23 -1.97
N LEU A 71 7.49 -5.39 -3.25
CA LEU A 71 8.56 -4.58 -3.86
C LEU A 71 8.20 -3.09 -3.91
N ALA A 72 6.94 -2.76 -4.22
CA ALA A 72 6.47 -1.37 -4.18
C ALA A 72 6.44 -0.81 -2.76
N LEU A 73 6.07 -1.63 -1.77
CA LEU A 73 6.12 -1.25 -0.35
C LEU A 73 7.55 -1.04 0.15
N ASP A 74 8.54 -1.79 -0.31
CA ASP A 74 9.95 -1.56 0.02
C ASP A 74 10.44 -0.20 -0.51
N ASP A 75 10.08 0.15 -1.74
CA ASP A 75 10.41 1.47 -2.27
C ASP A 75 9.66 2.59 -1.51
N TRP A 76 8.41 2.35 -1.13
CA TRP A 76 7.62 3.31 -0.35
C TRP A 76 8.14 3.45 1.08
N ALA A 77 8.62 2.37 1.70
CA ALA A 77 9.22 2.41 3.03
C ALA A 77 10.38 3.41 3.11
N ARG A 78 11.16 3.56 2.02
CA ARG A 78 12.23 4.56 1.93
C ARG A 78 11.70 6.00 1.90
N VAL A 79 10.51 6.22 1.34
CA VAL A 79 9.80 7.51 1.43
C VAL A 79 9.33 7.75 2.85
N LEU A 80 8.66 6.75 3.46
CA LEU A 80 8.12 6.81 4.81
C LEU A 80 9.21 7.09 5.87
N ALA A 81 10.38 6.48 5.72
CA ALA A 81 11.51 6.67 6.63
C ALA A 81 11.98 8.14 6.72
N ARG A 82 11.80 8.95 5.66
CA ARG A 82 12.11 10.39 5.68
C ARG A 82 11.20 11.19 6.60
N TYR A 83 10.09 10.62 6.99
CA TYR A 83 9.09 11.18 7.91
C TYR A 83 9.09 10.46 9.26
N ASP A 84 10.18 9.76 9.58
CA ASP A 84 10.35 8.97 10.81
C ASP A 84 9.26 7.92 11.05
N VAL A 85 8.50 7.54 10.01
CA VAL A 85 7.50 6.47 10.11
C VAL A 85 8.22 5.14 10.31
N VAL A 86 7.73 4.35 11.26
CA VAL A 86 8.25 3.00 11.58
C VAL A 86 7.17 1.92 11.52
N GLU A 87 5.91 2.31 11.44
CA GLU A 87 4.77 1.38 11.40
C GLU A 87 3.66 1.93 10.49
N VAL A 88 3.11 1.08 9.63
CA VAL A 88 1.92 1.35 8.82
C VAL A 88 0.86 0.32 9.15
N VAL A 89 -0.26 0.79 9.72
CA VAL A 89 -1.43 -0.05 9.99
C VAL A 89 -2.41 0.08 8.84
N HIS A 90 -2.80 -1.06 8.25
CA HIS A 90 -3.73 -1.10 7.14
C HIS A 90 -5.04 -1.83 7.50
N TYR A 91 -6.09 -1.59 6.72
CA TYR A 91 -7.34 -2.35 6.86
C TYR A 91 -7.22 -3.74 6.24
N SER A 92 -6.70 -3.81 5.03
CA SER A 92 -6.54 -5.09 4.33
C SER A 92 -5.54 -4.98 3.16
N VAL A 93 -4.94 -6.12 2.84
CA VAL A 93 -4.25 -6.31 1.55
C VAL A 93 -5.05 -7.30 0.72
N TYR A 94 -5.08 -8.58 1.08
CA TYR A 94 -5.84 -9.57 0.34
C TYR A 94 -7.27 -9.71 0.86
N ARG A 95 -8.23 -9.60 -0.06
CA ARG A 95 -9.64 -9.95 0.16
C ARG A 95 -9.99 -11.10 -0.77
N PRO A 96 -10.18 -12.33 -0.25
CA PRO A 96 -10.51 -13.47 -1.09
C PRO A 96 -11.73 -13.16 -1.97
N PRO A 97 -11.66 -13.43 -3.28
CA PRO A 97 -12.82 -13.27 -4.14
C PRO A 97 -13.92 -14.27 -3.75
N PRO A 98 -15.19 -13.92 -3.93
CA PRO A 98 -16.30 -14.82 -3.64
C PRO A 98 -16.12 -16.20 -4.28
N ALA A 99 -16.44 -17.28 -3.57
CA ALA A 99 -16.17 -18.66 -4.01
C ALA A 99 -16.76 -18.97 -5.40
N LYS A 100 -17.93 -18.41 -5.73
CA LYS A 100 -18.62 -18.58 -7.02
C LYS A 100 -18.09 -17.67 -8.14
N GLN A 101 -17.22 -16.70 -7.85
CA GLN A 101 -16.70 -15.81 -8.87
C GLN A 101 -15.69 -16.56 -9.75
N VAL A 102 -15.93 -16.60 -11.06
CA VAL A 102 -14.94 -17.10 -12.02
C VAL A 102 -13.84 -16.04 -12.18
N LEU A 103 -12.60 -16.43 -11.95
CA LEU A 103 -11.45 -15.58 -12.21
C LEU A 103 -10.86 -15.96 -13.56
N ASN A 104 -10.86 -15.03 -14.50
CA ASN A 104 -10.15 -15.18 -15.76
C ASN A 104 -8.70 -14.71 -15.58
N GLY A 105 -7.85 -15.59 -14.98
CA GLY A 105 -6.46 -15.28 -14.65
C GLY A 105 -6.27 -14.70 -13.25
N ALA A 106 -5.24 -13.88 -13.08
CA ALA A 106 -4.88 -13.26 -11.79
C ALA A 106 -5.94 -12.26 -11.33
N GLY A 107 -6.19 -12.23 -10.03
CA GLY A 107 -7.02 -11.22 -9.40
C GLY A 107 -6.41 -9.81 -9.53
N ARG A 108 -7.27 -8.80 -9.37
CA ARG A 108 -6.89 -7.39 -9.40
C ARG A 108 -7.08 -6.79 -8.02
N ARG A 109 -6.40 -5.69 -7.73
CA ARG A 109 -6.54 -4.97 -6.45
C ARG A 109 -6.42 -5.96 -5.28
N HIS A 110 -7.35 -5.89 -4.33
CA HIS A 110 -7.38 -6.76 -3.15
C HIS A 110 -7.59 -8.24 -3.47
N SER A 111 -8.31 -8.60 -4.53
CA SER A 111 -8.48 -10.01 -4.91
C SER A 111 -7.21 -10.62 -5.52
N GLY A 112 -6.26 -9.80 -5.92
CA GLY A 112 -4.92 -10.20 -6.36
C GLY A 112 -3.83 -9.93 -5.32
N ALA A 113 -4.19 -9.46 -4.12
CA ALA A 113 -3.26 -8.97 -3.08
C ALA A 113 -2.28 -7.91 -3.60
N LEU A 114 -2.73 -7.10 -4.59
CA LEU A 114 -1.95 -6.07 -5.28
C LEU A 114 -2.27 -4.66 -4.78
N ALA A 115 -3.11 -4.52 -3.77
CA ALA A 115 -3.48 -3.26 -3.16
C ALA A 115 -3.38 -3.32 -1.64
N ILE A 116 -3.07 -2.18 -1.02
CA ILE A 116 -3.07 -1.97 0.43
C ILE A 116 -3.94 -0.77 0.76
N ASP A 117 -4.77 -0.89 1.80
CA ASP A 117 -5.58 0.20 2.36
C ASP A 117 -4.89 0.76 3.61
N ALA A 118 -3.87 1.60 3.43
CA ALA A 118 -3.07 2.17 4.51
C ALA A 118 -3.84 3.25 5.27
N ALA A 119 -4.04 3.08 6.58
CA ALA A 119 -4.93 3.90 7.39
C ALA A 119 -4.22 4.72 8.47
N ILE A 120 -3.20 4.17 9.13
CA ILE A 120 -2.51 4.79 10.25
C ILE A 120 -1.00 4.66 10.06
N PHE A 121 -0.29 5.73 10.36
CA PHE A 121 1.16 5.82 10.31
C PHE A 121 1.68 6.19 11.71
N LYS A 122 2.64 5.42 12.23
CA LYS A 122 3.26 5.73 13.53
C LYS A 122 4.72 6.07 13.32
N THR A 123 5.16 7.11 13.96
CA THR A 123 6.54 7.59 13.92
C THR A 123 7.37 7.01 15.07
N ARG A 124 8.67 7.10 14.95
CA ARG A 124 9.64 6.58 15.95
C ARG A 124 9.46 7.22 17.33
N ASP A 125 9.04 8.49 17.40
CA ASP A 125 8.76 9.22 18.64
C ASP A 125 7.38 8.91 19.23
N GLY A 126 6.61 7.98 18.61
CA GLY A 126 5.31 7.53 19.07
C GLY A 126 4.13 8.37 18.60
N GLN A 127 4.34 9.38 17.75
CA GLN A 127 3.21 10.10 17.16
C GLN A 127 2.42 9.20 16.22
N THR A 128 1.13 9.45 16.12
CA THR A 128 0.21 8.71 15.24
C THR A 128 -0.46 9.68 14.30
N MET A 129 -0.43 9.36 12.99
CA MET A 129 -1.14 10.08 11.94
C MET A 129 -2.22 9.15 11.37
N SER A 130 -3.48 9.54 11.51
CA SER A 130 -4.63 8.80 10.96
C SER A 130 -5.10 9.47 9.67
N VAL A 131 -5.21 8.71 8.59
CA VAL A 131 -5.74 9.25 7.34
C VAL A 131 -7.14 9.82 7.52
N GLU A 132 -7.99 9.14 8.29
CA GLU A 132 -9.36 9.59 8.56
C GLU A 132 -9.44 10.94 9.29
N LYS A 133 -8.56 11.13 10.28
CA LYS A 133 -8.63 12.29 11.17
C LYS A 133 -7.75 13.44 10.72
N ASP A 134 -6.57 13.12 10.14
CA ASP A 134 -5.50 14.07 9.98
C ASP A 134 -5.23 14.46 8.52
N PHE A 135 -5.80 13.77 7.51
CA PHE A 135 -5.55 14.12 6.11
C PHE A 135 -6.27 15.41 5.68
N HIS A 136 -7.43 15.71 6.26
CA HIS A 136 -8.29 16.85 5.91
C HIS A 136 -8.60 16.89 4.41
N GLY A 137 -9.05 15.76 3.85
CA GLY A 137 -9.41 15.63 2.44
C GLY A 137 -10.70 16.34 2.08
N ARG A 138 -10.79 16.76 0.82
CA ARG A 138 -12.01 17.30 0.21
C ARG A 138 -12.28 16.56 -1.10
N ILE A 139 -13.41 15.86 -1.17
CA ILE A 139 -13.80 15.10 -2.35
C ILE A 139 -13.82 16.00 -3.59
N GLY A 140 -13.15 15.55 -4.66
CA GLY A 140 -12.98 16.29 -5.90
C GLY A 140 -11.71 17.14 -5.99
N SER A 141 -10.99 17.33 -4.88
CA SER A 141 -9.69 18.00 -4.88
C SER A 141 -8.61 17.09 -5.50
N LYS A 142 -7.50 17.71 -5.91
CA LYS A 142 -6.29 16.98 -6.32
C LYS A 142 -5.33 16.93 -5.14
N PRO A 143 -4.85 15.74 -4.74
CA PRO A 143 -3.92 15.64 -3.62
C PRO A 143 -2.52 16.17 -3.97
N CYS A 144 -2.10 16.08 -5.24
CA CYS A 144 -0.75 16.38 -5.69
C CYS A 144 -0.72 17.17 -7.00
N GLY A 145 0.45 17.77 -7.30
CA GLY A 145 0.72 18.50 -8.55
C GLY A 145 0.40 19.99 -8.49
N THR A 146 0.50 20.66 -9.63
CA THR A 146 0.37 22.13 -9.75
C THR A 146 -0.99 22.70 -9.32
N ASN A 147 -2.04 21.87 -9.36
CA ASN A 147 -3.39 22.25 -8.95
C ASN A 147 -3.82 21.48 -7.69
N ALA A 148 -2.87 21.10 -6.85
CA ALA A 148 -3.16 20.44 -5.57
C ALA A 148 -3.90 21.40 -4.63
N ALA A 149 -4.72 20.82 -3.75
CA ALA A 149 -5.32 21.56 -2.65
C ALA A 149 -4.24 22.23 -1.79
N SER A 150 -4.47 23.48 -1.40
CA SER A 150 -3.55 24.22 -0.53
C SER A 150 -3.35 23.49 0.81
N THR A 151 -2.13 23.46 1.27
CA THR A 151 -1.78 22.97 2.61
C THR A 151 -1.59 24.09 3.63
N VAL A 152 -1.79 25.35 3.20
CA VAL A 152 -1.65 26.52 4.09
C VAL A 152 -2.69 26.44 5.21
N GLY A 153 -2.22 26.54 6.45
CA GLY A 153 -3.07 26.47 7.65
C GLY A 153 -3.48 25.07 8.08
N LEU A 154 -3.05 24.01 7.38
CA LEU A 154 -3.27 22.64 7.81
C LEU A 154 -2.31 22.23 8.94
N PRO A 155 -2.74 21.33 9.86
CA PRO A 155 -1.85 20.72 10.84
C PRO A 155 -0.65 20.01 10.21
N ALA A 156 0.46 19.89 10.96
CA ALA A 156 1.68 19.25 10.48
C ALA A 156 1.45 17.81 9.96
N GLN A 157 0.59 17.05 10.64
CA GLN A 157 0.21 15.69 10.24
C GLN A 157 -0.44 15.66 8.87
N ALA A 158 -1.34 16.61 8.57
CA ALA A 158 -1.99 16.72 7.26
C ALA A 158 -0.97 17.01 6.15
N VAL A 159 -0.04 17.92 6.41
CA VAL A 159 1.04 18.25 5.49
C VAL A 159 1.93 17.03 5.23
N THR A 160 2.29 16.30 6.29
CA THR A 160 3.11 15.09 6.19
C THR A 160 2.42 13.99 5.40
N LEU A 161 1.15 13.68 5.68
CA LEU A 161 0.39 12.67 4.96
C LEU A 161 0.29 12.99 3.46
N ARG A 162 0.08 14.27 3.10
CA ARG A 162 0.06 14.71 1.70
C ARG A 162 1.41 14.56 1.03
N LYS A 163 2.50 14.93 1.70
CA LYS A 163 3.86 14.75 1.18
C LYS A 163 4.17 13.28 0.92
N ILE A 164 3.84 12.37 1.84
CA ILE A 164 4.03 10.92 1.70
C ILE A 164 3.36 10.40 0.41
N VAL A 165 2.11 10.82 0.15
CA VAL A 165 1.39 10.42 -1.08
C VAL A 165 2.02 11.05 -2.31
N CYS A 166 2.34 12.34 -2.27
CA CYS A 166 2.83 13.07 -3.45
C CYS A 166 4.24 12.61 -3.84
N GLU A 167 5.11 12.34 -2.88
CA GLU A 167 6.43 11.77 -3.17
C GLU A 167 6.35 10.33 -3.73
N ALA A 168 5.40 9.53 -3.23
CA ALA A 168 5.13 8.22 -3.82
C ALA A 168 4.61 8.34 -5.26
N ALA A 169 3.80 9.37 -5.55
CA ALA A 169 3.29 9.66 -6.88
C ALA A 169 4.38 10.14 -7.84
N GLU A 170 5.23 11.07 -7.41
CA GLU A 170 6.38 11.56 -8.19
C GLU A 170 7.36 10.44 -8.52
N ALA A 171 7.63 9.56 -7.56
CA ALA A 171 8.46 8.38 -7.76
C ALA A 171 7.74 7.24 -8.49
N GLN A 172 6.46 7.38 -8.83
CA GLN A 172 5.63 6.39 -9.52
C GLN A 172 5.67 5.00 -8.83
N LEU A 173 5.56 4.99 -7.49
CA LEU A 173 5.69 3.76 -6.71
C LEU A 173 4.48 2.83 -6.82
N PHE A 174 3.32 3.38 -7.15
CA PHE A 174 2.06 2.65 -7.36
C PHE A 174 1.40 3.09 -8.67
N ASN A 175 0.60 2.21 -9.27
CA ASN A 175 -0.18 2.54 -10.45
C ASN A 175 -1.44 3.33 -10.10
N VAL A 176 -2.07 3.00 -8.98
CA VAL A 176 -3.25 3.71 -8.46
C VAL A 176 -2.98 4.16 -7.04
N MET A 177 -3.23 5.43 -6.77
CA MET A 177 -3.19 6.03 -5.45
C MET A 177 -4.47 6.83 -5.24
N LEU A 178 -5.37 6.33 -4.40
CA LEU A 178 -6.61 7.00 -4.03
C LEU A 178 -6.51 7.50 -2.60
N THR A 179 -6.89 8.76 -2.41
CA THR A 179 -6.85 9.47 -1.13
C THR A 179 -8.26 9.86 -0.69
N PRO A 180 -8.43 10.43 0.51
CA PRO A 180 -9.70 11.02 0.92
C PRO A 180 -10.26 12.10 -0.01
N ASP A 181 -9.44 12.66 -0.91
CA ASP A 181 -9.90 13.61 -1.92
C ASP A 181 -10.67 12.95 -3.07
N TYR A 182 -10.60 11.62 -3.21
CA TYR A 182 -11.23 10.90 -4.32
C TYR A 182 -12.72 10.71 -4.13
N ASN A 183 -13.15 10.00 -3.08
CA ASN A 183 -14.56 9.71 -2.80
C ASN A 183 -14.77 9.23 -1.37
N TRP A 184 -16.03 9.13 -0.95
CA TRP A 184 -16.41 8.74 0.40
C TRP A 184 -15.87 7.37 0.87
N PRO A 185 -15.86 6.29 0.07
CA PRO A 185 -15.26 5.02 0.49
C PRO A 185 -13.78 5.12 0.89
N HIS A 186 -13.02 6.07 0.33
CA HIS A 186 -11.60 6.26 0.60
C HIS A 186 -11.31 7.35 1.64
N ARG A 187 -12.34 7.86 2.36
CA ARG A 187 -12.17 8.95 3.35
C ARG A 187 -11.22 8.66 4.50
N ASN A 188 -10.93 7.38 4.78
CA ASN A 188 -10.23 6.93 5.98
C ASN A 188 -8.94 6.13 5.70
N HIS A 189 -8.51 6.03 4.45
CA HIS A 189 -7.28 5.33 4.08
C HIS A 189 -6.74 5.80 2.73
N PHE A 190 -5.48 5.50 2.49
CA PHE A 190 -4.89 5.54 1.16
C PHE A 190 -5.01 4.16 0.53
N HIS A 191 -5.69 4.08 -0.60
CA HIS A 191 -5.68 2.87 -1.42
C HIS A 191 -4.52 2.95 -2.41
N LEU A 192 -3.52 2.11 -2.23
CA LEU A 192 -2.30 2.08 -3.04
C LEU A 192 -2.22 0.75 -3.77
N GLU A 193 -2.08 0.77 -5.11
CA GLU A 193 -2.22 -0.42 -5.94
C GLU A 193 -1.10 -0.54 -6.98
N VAL A 194 -0.59 -1.76 -7.15
CA VAL A 194 0.19 -2.20 -8.30
C VAL A 194 -0.73 -2.92 -9.27
N THR A 195 -0.97 -2.33 -10.43
CA THR A 195 -1.87 -2.92 -11.43
C THR A 195 -1.08 -3.75 -12.43
N ALA A 196 -1.36 -5.05 -12.48
CA ALA A 196 -0.69 -5.97 -13.40
C ALA A 196 -0.82 -5.50 -14.86
N GLY A 197 0.30 -5.41 -15.57
CA GLY A 197 0.38 -4.98 -16.97
C GLY A 197 0.16 -3.48 -17.21
N ALA A 198 -0.09 -2.66 -16.17
CA ALA A 198 -0.29 -1.22 -16.34
C ALA A 198 1.01 -0.47 -16.62
N ARG A 199 0.93 0.52 -17.51
CA ARG A 199 2.02 1.45 -17.86
C ARG A 199 1.66 2.91 -17.55
N TRP A 200 0.67 3.12 -16.69
CA TRP A 200 0.14 4.42 -16.32
C TRP A 200 0.08 4.57 -14.79
N VAL A 201 -0.03 5.80 -14.33
CA VAL A 201 -0.21 6.16 -12.92
C VAL A 201 -1.44 7.04 -12.78
N LEU A 202 -2.29 6.74 -11.80
CA LEU A 202 -3.46 7.52 -11.41
C LEU A 202 -3.32 7.96 -9.96
N VAL A 203 -3.44 9.27 -9.71
CA VAL A 203 -3.51 9.84 -8.36
C VAL A 203 -4.80 10.64 -8.22
N ARG A 204 -5.60 10.32 -7.20
CA ARG A 204 -6.87 10.97 -6.91
C ARG A 204 -7.08 11.16 -5.41
#